data_aab15930d2b995c8acac086fc8fc5f06
#
_entry.id   aab15930d2b995c8acac086fc8fc5f06
#
_cell.length_a   1.000
_cell.length_b   1.000
_cell.length_c   1.000
_cell.angle_alpha   90.00
_cell.angle_beta   90.00
_cell.angle_gamma   90.00
#
_symmetry.space_group_name_H-M   'P 1'
#
loop_
_entity.id
_entity.type
_entity.pdbx_description
1 polymer ?
#
loop_
_entity_poly.entity_id
_entity_poly.type
_entity_poly.pdbx_seq_one_letter_code
_entity_poly.pdbx_strand_id
1 'polypeptide(L)'
;DSALKSTPFDDDACEDGTGKPTSCRDGFDAASAKLLGKGTCPACLDATAQSAVADQAMQFVEAYNGTIYCAGAVPLGGDDTGFVPPDADTARCESGVANALKKLAACLAKCDAKQAGALAKGKSFDLNACKAGAGKPTSCRTAFDAASVKLLVGGTCPACLDATAQSGAADAVTSLVAAQKPNLFCAGTTLLP
;
A
#
# COMPACT_ATOMS: atom_id res chain seq x y z
N ASP A 1 6.52 7.26 -15.88
CA ASP A 1 7.54 8.07 -16.59
C ASP A 1 8.07 7.41 -17.87
N SER A 2 8.25 6.09 -17.90
CA SER A 2 8.75 5.36 -19.09
C SER A 2 7.75 5.34 -20.22
N ALA A 3 6.46 5.10 -19.94
CA ALA A 3 5.41 5.07 -20.95
C ALA A 3 5.26 6.41 -21.68
N LEU A 4 5.35 7.54 -20.96
CA LEU A 4 5.32 8.88 -21.54
C LEU A 4 6.56 9.19 -22.42
N LYS A 5 7.66 8.50 -22.20
CA LYS A 5 8.91 8.65 -22.97
C LYS A 5 9.06 7.62 -24.09
N SER A 6 8.00 6.84 -24.38
CA SER A 6 8.03 5.71 -25.31
C SER A 6 9.14 4.69 -25.02
N THR A 7 9.55 4.58 -23.75
CA THR A 7 10.51 3.58 -23.30
C THR A 7 9.73 2.36 -22.84
N PRO A 8 10.01 1.17 -23.36
CA PRO A 8 9.38 -0.05 -22.86
C PRO A 8 9.56 -0.17 -21.34
N PHE A 9 8.49 -0.37 -20.62
CA PHE A 9 8.48 -0.67 -19.21
C PHE A 9 7.84 -2.04 -19.02
N ASP A 10 8.54 -2.89 -18.34
CA ASP A 10 8.13 -4.25 -18.02
C ASP A 10 7.70 -4.23 -16.55
N ASP A 11 6.40 -4.13 -16.33
CA ASP A 11 5.78 -4.08 -15.00
C ASP A 11 5.86 -5.43 -14.29
N ASP A 12 5.61 -6.55 -15.00
CA ASP A 12 5.77 -7.88 -14.44
C ASP A 12 7.20 -8.09 -13.91
N ALA A 13 8.22 -7.65 -14.67
CA ALA A 13 9.60 -7.71 -14.22
C ALA A 13 9.89 -6.76 -13.04
N CYS A 14 9.15 -5.66 -12.91
CA CYS A 14 9.26 -4.74 -11.77
C CYS A 14 8.60 -5.33 -10.51
N GLU A 15 7.48 -6.01 -10.67
CA GLU A 15 6.69 -6.58 -9.57
C GLU A 15 7.23 -7.93 -9.13
N ASP A 16 7.34 -8.88 -10.05
CA ASP A 16 7.66 -10.29 -9.78
C ASP A 16 9.14 -10.65 -9.86
N GLY A 17 9.96 -9.77 -10.38
CA GLY A 17 11.41 -9.98 -10.42
C GLY A 17 11.90 -10.92 -11.49
N THR A 18 11.11 -11.23 -12.50
CA THR A 18 11.52 -12.16 -13.56
C THR A 18 12.77 -11.63 -14.27
N GLY A 19 13.94 -11.88 -13.68
CA GLY A 19 15.25 -11.54 -14.21
C GLY A 19 15.88 -10.23 -13.74
N LYS A 20 15.32 -9.55 -12.72
CA LYS A 20 15.90 -8.33 -12.12
C LYS A 20 16.01 -8.43 -10.59
N PRO A 21 17.21 -8.15 -10.02
CA PRO A 21 17.43 -8.29 -8.57
C PRO A 21 16.79 -7.18 -7.71
N THR A 22 15.91 -6.36 -8.27
CA THR A 22 15.30 -5.20 -7.60
C THR A 22 13.79 -5.14 -7.69
N SER A 23 13.12 -6.24 -8.02
CA SER A 23 11.65 -6.28 -8.04
C SER A 23 11.06 -6.10 -6.66
N CYS A 24 9.78 -5.73 -6.61
CA CYS A 24 9.05 -5.62 -5.35
C CYS A 24 9.02 -6.96 -4.61
N ARG A 25 8.79 -8.07 -5.33
CA ARG A 25 8.76 -9.42 -4.76
C ARG A 25 10.12 -9.85 -4.25
N ASP A 26 11.19 -9.72 -5.02
CA ASP A 26 12.55 -10.06 -4.58
C ASP A 26 12.96 -9.26 -3.34
N GLY A 27 12.64 -7.98 -3.31
CA GLY A 27 12.89 -7.12 -2.15
C GLY A 27 12.17 -7.60 -0.89
N PHE A 28 10.91 -8.00 -1.02
CA PHE A 28 10.14 -8.58 0.08
C PHE A 28 10.73 -9.93 0.53
N ASP A 29 11.00 -10.84 -0.40
CA ASP A 29 11.51 -12.18 -0.09
C ASP A 29 12.88 -12.13 0.59
N ALA A 30 13.77 -11.25 0.15
CA ALA A 30 15.06 -11.02 0.80
C ALA A 30 14.87 -10.48 2.25
N ALA A 31 13.95 -9.55 2.46
CA ALA A 31 13.64 -9.02 3.79
C ALA A 31 13.02 -10.10 4.70
N SER A 32 12.09 -10.89 4.17
CA SER A 32 11.46 -12.02 4.84
C SER A 32 12.49 -13.07 5.27
N ALA A 33 13.33 -13.52 4.35
CA ALA A 33 14.40 -14.48 4.64
C ALA A 33 15.34 -13.97 5.75
N LYS A 34 15.69 -12.69 5.73
CA LYS A 34 16.53 -12.07 6.76
C LYS A 34 15.85 -12.07 8.13
N LEU A 35 14.52 -11.85 8.19
CA LEU A 35 13.77 -11.89 9.46
C LEU A 35 13.67 -13.32 10.00
N LEU A 36 13.34 -14.29 9.14
CA LEU A 36 13.27 -15.71 9.49
C LEU A 36 14.63 -16.24 9.97
N GLY A 37 15.72 -15.86 9.30
CA GLY A 37 17.08 -16.25 9.67
C GLY A 37 17.52 -15.75 11.05
N LYS A 38 16.88 -14.71 11.61
CA LYS A 38 17.10 -14.26 12.99
C LYS A 38 16.43 -15.14 14.04
N GLY A 39 15.53 -16.04 13.64
CA GLY A 39 14.81 -16.93 14.56
C GLY A 39 13.85 -16.23 15.54
N THR A 40 13.47 -14.98 15.24
CA THR A 40 12.61 -14.17 16.13
C THR A 40 11.14 -14.17 15.69
N CYS A 41 10.85 -14.71 14.50
CA CYS A 41 9.47 -14.84 14.02
C CYS A 41 8.76 -16.00 14.73
N PRO A 42 7.49 -15.82 15.12
CA PRO A 42 6.68 -16.92 15.65
C PRO A 42 6.40 -17.95 14.56
N ALA A 43 6.16 -19.21 14.95
CA ALA A 43 5.93 -20.33 14.02
C ALA A 43 4.75 -20.09 13.05
N CYS A 44 3.74 -19.33 13.46
CA CYS A 44 2.60 -18.96 12.61
C CYS A 44 2.93 -17.90 11.55
N LEU A 45 4.10 -17.27 11.62
CA LEU A 45 4.58 -16.29 10.64
C LEU A 45 5.82 -16.86 9.92
N ASP A 46 5.70 -18.07 9.42
CA ASP A 46 6.72 -18.75 8.62
C ASP A 46 6.83 -18.18 7.19
N ALA A 47 7.71 -18.74 6.37
CA ALA A 47 7.92 -18.29 4.99
C ALA A 47 6.63 -18.35 4.16
N THR A 48 5.81 -19.40 4.34
CA THR A 48 4.56 -19.57 3.61
C THR A 48 3.54 -18.50 3.98
N ALA A 49 3.37 -18.23 5.27
CA ALA A 49 2.47 -17.18 5.74
C ALA A 49 2.91 -15.81 5.27
N GLN A 50 4.22 -15.50 5.29
CA GLN A 50 4.75 -14.23 4.81
C GLN A 50 4.55 -14.09 3.29
N SER A 51 4.80 -15.14 2.51
CA SER A 51 4.54 -15.15 1.06
C SER A 51 3.07 -14.90 0.74
N ALA A 52 2.14 -15.56 1.44
CA ALA A 52 0.70 -15.36 1.24
C ALA A 52 0.25 -13.90 1.50
N VAL A 53 0.85 -13.22 2.48
CA VAL A 53 0.58 -11.78 2.72
C VAL A 53 1.09 -10.92 1.57
N ALA A 54 2.27 -11.25 1.00
CA ALA A 54 2.81 -10.54 -0.15
C ALA A 54 1.94 -10.74 -1.39
N ASP A 55 1.51 -11.97 -1.68
CA ASP A 55 0.64 -12.30 -2.82
C ASP A 55 -0.70 -11.53 -2.74
N GLN A 56 -1.30 -11.44 -1.54
CA GLN A 56 -2.53 -10.66 -1.36
C GLN A 56 -2.30 -9.16 -1.54
N ALA A 57 -1.13 -8.64 -1.15
CA ALA A 57 -0.79 -7.24 -1.38
C ALA A 57 -0.60 -6.94 -2.88
N MET A 58 0.03 -7.83 -3.63
CA MET A 58 0.21 -7.71 -5.08
C MET A 58 -1.15 -7.76 -5.80
N GLN A 59 -1.97 -8.77 -5.54
CA GLN A 59 -3.32 -8.87 -6.10
C GLN A 59 -4.18 -7.62 -5.81
N PHE A 60 -3.99 -7.01 -4.64
CA PHE A 60 -4.68 -5.77 -4.33
C PHE A 60 -4.20 -4.62 -5.20
N VAL A 61 -2.89 -4.47 -5.42
CA VAL A 61 -2.32 -3.43 -6.27
C VAL A 61 -2.85 -3.58 -7.69
N GLU A 62 -2.75 -4.77 -8.29
CA GLU A 62 -3.26 -5.08 -9.63
C GLU A 62 -4.75 -4.73 -9.78
N ALA A 63 -5.59 -5.17 -8.82
CA ALA A 63 -7.02 -4.89 -8.84
C ALA A 63 -7.36 -3.39 -8.73
N TYR A 64 -6.52 -2.60 -8.05
CA TYR A 64 -6.76 -1.17 -7.82
C TYR A 64 -6.01 -0.24 -8.76
N ASN A 65 -5.08 -0.75 -9.58
CA ASN A 65 -4.38 0.05 -10.58
C ASN A 65 -5.35 0.80 -11.48
N GLY A 66 -6.43 0.15 -11.96
CA GLY A 66 -7.45 0.79 -12.77
C GLY A 66 -8.25 1.91 -12.10
N THR A 67 -8.28 1.93 -10.77
CA THR A 67 -8.90 3.05 -10.02
C THR A 67 -7.96 4.25 -9.94
N ILE A 68 -6.65 4.01 -9.86
CA ILE A 68 -5.64 5.06 -9.71
C ILE A 68 -5.18 5.58 -11.08
N TYR A 69 -4.86 4.67 -12.00
CA TYR A 69 -4.46 4.96 -13.39
C TYR A 69 -5.67 4.85 -14.30
N CYS A 70 -6.66 5.72 -14.07
CA CYS A 70 -7.97 5.63 -14.70
C CYS A 70 -8.11 6.49 -15.95
N ALA A 71 -7.17 7.39 -16.23
CA ALA A 71 -7.22 8.29 -17.38
C ALA A 71 -6.29 7.82 -18.49
N GLY A 72 -6.87 7.62 -19.66
CA GLY A 72 -6.14 7.23 -20.87
C GLY A 72 -6.95 6.32 -21.77
N ALA A 73 -6.35 5.95 -22.87
CA ALA A 73 -6.97 5.04 -23.85
C ALA A 73 -6.08 3.81 -24.12
N VAL A 74 -4.83 3.83 -23.66
CA VAL A 74 -3.87 2.73 -23.82
C VAL A 74 -3.82 1.96 -22.51
N PRO A 75 -4.18 0.67 -22.49
CA PRO A 75 -4.04 -0.15 -21.27
C PRO A 75 -2.60 -0.17 -20.76
N LEU A 76 -2.41 -0.34 -19.45
CA LEU A 76 -1.07 -0.48 -18.85
C LEU A 76 -0.34 -1.71 -19.40
N GLY A 77 -1.03 -2.82 -19.57
CA GLY A 77 -0.48 -4.07 -20.07
C GLY A 77 -0.39 -5.14 -19.00
N GLY A 78 0.15 -6.32 -19.34
CA GLY A 78 0.23 -7.45 -18.42
C GLY A 78 -1.14 -7.87 -17.89
N ASP A 79 -1.22 -8.17 -16.59
CA ASP A 79 -2.45 -8.44 -15.84
C ASP A 79 -2.97 -7.19 -15.10
N ASP A 80 -2.27 -6.05 -15.21
CA ASP A 80 -2.67 -4.78 -14.64
C ASP A 80 -3.96 -4.23 -15.22
N THR A 81 -4.83 -3.75 -14.34
CA THR A 81 -5.97 -2.92 -14.72
C THR A 81 -5.54 -1.45 -14.83
N GLY A 82 -6.18 -0.68 -15.71
CA GLY A 82 -5.91 0.75 -15.85
C GLY A 82 -5.26 1.13 -17.15
N PHE A 83 -4.88 2.40 -17.25
CA PHE A 83 -4.44 3.00 -18.50
C PHE A 83 -3.15 3.80 -18.33
N VAL A 84 -2.39 3.90 -19.40
CA VAL A 84 -1.25 4.81 -19.47
C VAL A 84 -1.76 6.25 -19.42
N PRO A 85 -1.28 7.09 -18.47
CA PRO A 85 -1.69 8.49 -18.36
C PRO A 85 -1.47 9.23 -19.70
N PRO A 86 -2.42 10.04 -20.16
CA PRO A 86 -2.33 10.69 -21.47
C PRO A 86 -1.28 11.81 -21.53
N ASP A 87 -0.92 12.38 -20.38
CA ASP A 87 0.02 13.49 -20.27
C ASP A 87 0.76 13.50 -18.91
N ALA A 88 1.77 14.36 -18.81
CA ALA A 88 2.63 14.44 -17.62
C ALA A 88 1.90 14.98 -16.37
N ASP A 89 0.89 15.80 -16.53
CA ASP A 89 0.15 16.37 -15.42
C ASP A 89 -0.79 15.32 -14.82
N THR A 90 -1.51 14.59 -15.66
CA THR A 90 -2.30 13.42 -15.25
C THR A 90 -1.42 12.39 -14.56
N ALA A 91 -0.27 12.01 -15.16
CA ALA A 91 0.68 11.07 -14.57
C ALA A 91 1.19 11.53 -13.19
N ARG A 92 1.39 12.84 -13.02
CA ARG A 92 1.82 13.41 -11.72
C ARG A 92 0.74 13.26 -10.66
N CYS A 93 -0.53 13.49 -11.00
CA CYS A 93 -1.64 13.27 -10.06
C CYS A 93 -1.76 11.79 -9.70
N GLU A 94 -1.90 10.90 -10.68
CA GLU A 94 -2.09 9.46 -10.47
C GLU A 94 -0.94 8.86 -9.63
N SER A 95 0.31 9.12 -10.02
CA SER A 95 1.49 8.70 -9.23
C SER A 95 1.52 9.35 -7.84
N GLY A 96 1.05 10.58 -7.72
CA GLY A 96 0.93 11.28 -6.44
C GLY A 96 -0.05 10.59 -5.50
N VAL A 97 -1.21 10.15 -6.00
CA VAL A 97 -2.21 9.38 -5.24
C VAL A 97 -1.66 8.01 -4.87
N ALA A 98 -1.04 7.28 -5.81
CA ALA A 98 -0.38 6.00 -5.52
C ALA A 98 0.65 6.12 -4.38
N ASN A 99 1.49 7.16 -4.42
CA ASN A 99 2.46 7.43 -3.35
C ASN A 99 1.79 7.80 -2.01
N ALA A 100 0.67 8.50 -2.03
CA ALA A 100 -0.08 8.82 -0.81
C ALA A 100 -0.70 7.55 -0.19
N LEU A 101 -1.26 6.65 -1.00
CA LEU A 101 -1.79 5.35 -0.57
C LEU A 101 -0.69 4.44 0.01
N LYS A 102 0.48 4.36 -0.64
CA LYS A 102 1.65 3.67 -0.10
C LYS A 102 2.03 4.17 1.30
N LYS A 103 2.06 5.49 1.49
CA LYS A 103 2.35 6.10 2.80
C LYS A 103 1.26 5.80 3.82
N LEU A 104 -0.01 5.79 3.41
CA LEU A 104 -1.14 5.40 4.26
C LEU A 104 -0.98 3.95 4.74
N ALA A 105 -0.75 3.00 3.84
CA ALA A 105 -0.54 1.59 4.18
C ALA A 105 0.60 1.40 5.20
N ALA A 106 1.76 2.02 4.93
CA ALA A 106 2.92 1.96 5.82
C ALA A 106 2.64 2.57 7.21
N CYS A 107 1.87 3.68 7.25
CA CYS A 107 1.45 4.32 8.50
C CYS A 107 0.52 3.41 9.31
N LEU A 108 -0.49 2.82 8.67
CA LEU A 108 -1.45 1.92 9.30
C LEU A 108 -0.76 0.69 9.90
N ALA A 109 0.11 0.03 9.12
CA ALA A 109 0.92 -1.10 9.60
C ALA A 109 1.80 -0.72 10.79
N LYS A 110 2.39 0.49 10.79
CA LYS A 110 3.16 1.01 11.92
C LYS A 110 2.31 1.27 13.15
N CYS A 111 1.05 1.70 13.01
CA CYS A 111 0.12 1.85 14.13
C CYS A 111 -0.18 0.49 14.78
N ASP A 112 -0.44 -0.55 13.96
CA ASP A 112 -0.68 -1.90 14.46
C ASP A 112 0.54 -2.48 15.18
N ALA A 113 1.74 -2.30 14.63
CA ALA A 113 2.99 -2.71 15.27
C ALA A 113 3.22 -2.00 16.62
N LYS A 114 2.92 -0.70 16.71
CA LYS A 114 2.99 0.05 17.96
C LYS A 114 1.98 -0.44 18.99
N GLN A 115 0.75 -0.75 18.57
CA GLN A 115 -0.27 -1.34 19.43
C GLN A 115 0.22 -2.67 20.00
N ALA A 116 0.67 -3.59 19.13
CA ALA A 116 1.19 -4.89 19.56
C ALA A 116 2.34 -4.74 20.56
N GLY A 117 3.30 -3.85 20.27
CA GLY A 117 4.43 -3.58 21.15
C GLY A 117 4.06 -2.91 22.48
N ALA A 118 2.99 -2.13 22.54
CA ALA A 118 2.47 -1.54 23.77
C ALA A 118 1.79 -2.61 24.64
N LEU A 119 0.89 -3.40 24.03
CA LEU A 119 0.17 -4.48 24.71
C LEU A 119 1.11 -5.55 25.27
N ALA A 120 2.16 -5.91 24.54
CA ALA A 120 3.20 -6.83 25.01
C ALA A 120 3.93 -6.31 26.28
N LYS A 121 3.88 -5.00 26.54
CA LYS A 121 4.45 -4.35 27.72
C LYS A 121 3.38 -4.01 28.77
N GLY A 122 2.16 -4.50 28.63
CA GLY A 122 1.04 -4.17 29.52
C GLY A 122 0.61 -2.70 29.48
N LYS A 123 0.87 -1.99 28.36
CA LYS A 123 0.53 -0.57 28.16
C LYS A 123 -0.64 -0.43 27.21
N SER A 124 -1.48 0.58 27.46
CA SER A 124 -2.52 1.00 26.53
C SER A 124 -1.94 1.72 25.31
N PHE A 125 -2.61 1.62 24.18
CA PHE A 125 -2.30 2.36 22.94
C PHE A 125 -3.60 2.77 22.27
N ASP A 126 -3.72 4.05 21.95
CA ASP A 126 -4.89 4.57 21.21
C ASP A 126 -4.70 4.35 19.71
N LEU A 127 -5.17 3.20 19.23
CA LEU A 127 -5.08 2.83 17.82
C LEU A 127 -5.92 3.75 16.93
N ASN A 128 -7.11 4.15 17.39
CA ASN A 128 -8.00 5.02 16.61
C ASN A 128 -7.39 6.40 16.42
N ALA A 129 -6.79 6.98 17.45
CA ALA A 129 -6.06 8.23 17.31
C ALA A 129 -4.86 8.12 16.33
N CYS A 130 -4.18 6.96 16.30
CA CYS A 130 -3.09 6.72 15.36
C CYS A 130 -3.58 6.59 13.91
N LYS A 131 -4.62 5.81 13.67
CA LYS A 131 -5.13 5.50 12.33
C LYS A 131 -6.02 6.60 11.76
N ALA A 132 -7.07 6.98 12.50
CA ALA A 132 -8.13 7.86 12.02
C ALA A 132 -7.98 9.33 12.43
N GLY A 133 -7.12 9.64 13.39
CA GLY A 133 -6.83 11.00 13.78
C GLY A 133 -7.90 11.72 14.57
N ALA A 134 -8.72 11.00 15.32
CA ALA A 134 -9.69 11.65 16.19
C ALA A 134 -8.98 12.68 17.10
N GLY A 135 -8.96 13.93 16.67
CA GLY A 135 -8.37 15.06 17.38
C GLY A 135 -6.85 15.26 17.22
N LYS A 136 -6.16 14.56 16.32
CA LYS A 136 -4.71 14.73 16.05
C LYS A 136 -4.44 15.00 14.56
N PRO A 137 -3.71 16.08 14.22
CA PRO A 137 -3.44 16.44 12.81
C PRO A 137 -2.46 15.51 12.09
N THR A 138 -1.90 14.52 12.77
CA THR A 138 -0.84 13.63 12.25
C THR A 138 -1.22 12.17 12.16
N SER A 139 -2.53 11.84 12.15
CA SER A 139 -2.95 10.46 11.92
C SER A 139 -2.72 10.02 10.48
N CYS A 140 -2.74 8.70 10.27
CA CYS A 140 -2.55 8.13 8.94
C CYS A 140 -3.58 8.66 7.94
N ARG A 141 -4.86 8.68 8.30
CA ARG A 141 -5.94 9.16 7.43
C ARG A 141 -5.85 10.66 7.18
N THR A 142 -5.64 11.48 8.20
CA THR A 142 -5.50 12.93 8.03
C THR A 142 -4.31 13.29 7.14
N ALA A 143 -3.20 12.55 7.25
CA ALA A 143 -2.04 12.78 6.38
C ALA A 143 -2.34 12.44 4.91
N PHE A 144 -3.09 11.36 4.67
CA PHE A 144 -3.56 11.01 3.32
C PHE A 144 -4.51 12.09 2.78
N ASP A 145 -5.53 12.47 3.54
CA ASP A 145 -6.54 13.47 3.12
C ASP A 145 -5.88 14.81 2.77
N ALA A 146 -4.88 15.24 3.55
CA ALA A 146 -4.12 16.46 3.25
C ALA A 146 -3.31 16.34 1.95
N ALA A 147 -2.75 15.16 1.64
CA ALA A 147 -2.06 14.92 0.38
C ALA A 147 -3.03 14.89 -0.80
N SER A 148 -4.18 14.23 -0.66
CA SER A 148 -5.27 14.18 -1.64
C SER A 148 -5.77 15.58 -2.01
N VAL A 149 -6.07 16.40 -1.00
CA VAL A 149 -6.50 17.80 -1.22
C VAL A 149 -5.47 18.58 -2.00
N LYS A 150 -4.17 18.45 -1.71
CA LYS A 150 -3.10 19.12 -2.46
C LYS A 150 -3.08 18.74 -3.94
N LEU A 151 -3.27 17.45 -4.24
CA LEU A 151 -3.29 16.96 -5.62
C LEU A 151 -4.51 17.49 -6.37
N LEU A 152 -5.69 17.49 -5.74
CA LEU A 152 -6.93 17.98 -6.33
C LEU A 152 -6.89 19.49 -6.58
N VAL A 153 -6.39 20.29 -5.62
CA VAL A 153 -6.23 21.74 -5.76
C VAL A 153 -5.22 22.08 -6.86
N GLY A 154 -4.23 21.23 -7.12
CA GLY A 154 -3.31 21.36 -8.24
C GLY A 154 -3.97 21.32 -9.62
N GLY A 155 -5.23 20.84 -9.71
CA GLY A 155 -6.04 20.87 -10.93
C GLY A 155 -5.55 19.92 -12.03
N THR A 156 -4.63 19.03 -11.73
CA THR A 156 -4.03 18.07 -12.68
C THR A 156 -4.64 16.67 -12.60
N CYS A 157 -5.51 16.44 -11.62
CA CYS A 157 -6.16 15.15 -11.46
C CYS A 157 -7.27 14.95 -12.51
N PRO A 158 -7.34 13.77 -13.15
CA PRO A 158 -8.42 13.44 -14.06
C PRO A 158 -9.75 13.31 -13.33
N ALA A 159 -10.87 13.51 -14.03
CA ALA A 159 -12.21 13.47 -13.42
C ALA A 159 -12.54 12.10 -12.80
N CYS A 160 -11.97 11.02 -13.29
CA CYS A 160 -12.14 9.68 -12.73
C CYS A 160 -11.41 9.48 -11.40
N LEU A 161 -10.43 10.32 -11.07
CA LEU A 161 -9.67 10.29 -9.83
C LEU A 161 -10.01 11.50 -8.94
N ASP A 162 -11.29 11.74 -8.75
CA ASP A 162 -11.82 12.81 -7.90
C ASP A 162 -11.65 12.50 -6.40
N ALA A 163 -12.14 13.39 -5.55
CA ALA A 163 -12.06 13.22 -4.09
C ALA A 163 -12.73 11.93 -3.59
N THR A 164 -13.84 11.53 -4.23
CA THR A 164 -14.58 10.31 -3.88
C THR A 164 -13.78 9.06 -4.23
N ALA A 165 -13.22 9.00 -5.44
CA ALA A 165 -12.36 7.90 -5.88
C ALA A 165 -11.11 7.77 -4.99
N GLN A 166 -10.43 8.88 -4.69
CA GLN A 166 -9.25 8.89 -3.82
C GLN A 166 -9.59 8.44 -2.40
N SER A 167 -10.72 8.89 -1.84
CA SER A 167 -11.20 8.44 -0.51
C SER A 167 -11.53 6.95 -0.51
N GLY A 168 -12.23 6.46 -1.55
CA GLY A 168 -12.55 5.04 -1.70
C GLY A 168 -11.31 4.16 -1.78
N ALA A 169 -10.28 4.58 -2.51
CA ALA A 169 -8.99 3.88 -2.57
C ALA A 169 -8.30 3.84 -1.19
N ALA A 170 -8.36 4.93 -0.42
CA ALA A 170 -7.83 4.95 0.95
C ALA A 170 -8.58 4.01 1.90
N ASP A 171 -9.90 3.91 1.76
CA ASP A 171 -10.72 2.98 2.54
C ASP A 171 -10.42 1.52 2.19
N ALA A 172 -10.18 1.23 0.91
CA ALA A 172 -9.77 -0.09 0.44
C ALA A 172 -8.40 -0.50 1.00
N VAL A 173 -7.40 0.39 0.96
CA VAL A 173 -6.08 0.17 1.59
C VAL A 173 -6.22 -0.05 3.09
N THR A 174 -7.08 0.71 3.76
CA THR A 174 -7.33 0.55 5.20
C THR A 174 -7.91 -0.83 5.51
N SER A 175 -8.86 -1.28 4.69
CA SER A 175 -9.49 -2.60 4.80
C SER A 175 -8.49 -3.74 4.56
N LEU A 176 -7.62 -3.61 3.54
CA LEU A 176 -6.56 -4.58 3.28
C LEU A 176 -5.62 -4.73 4.48
N VAL A 177 -5.09 -3.62 5.00
CA VAL A 177 -4.18 -3.65 6.16
C VAL A 177 -4.85 -4.26 7.38
N ALA A 178 -6.15 -3.95 7.60
CA ALA A 178 -6.91 -4.54 8.70
C ALA A 178 -7.10 -6.06 8.53
N ALA A 179 -7.37 -6.52 7.31
CA ALA A 179 -7.53 -7.94 7.00
C ALA A 179 -6.23 -8.75 7.22
N GLN A 180 -5.06 -8.12 7.00
CA GLN A 180 -3.76 -8.78 7.23
C GLN A 180 -3.32 -8.79 8.70
N LYS A 181 -3.96 -8.02 9.56
CA LYS A 181 -3.58 -7.89 10.96
C LYS A 181 -3.53 -9.25 11.71
N PRO A 182 -4.52 -10.15 11.60
CA PRO A 182 -4.44 -11.47 12.24
C PRO A 182 -3.29 -12.34 11.73
N ASN A 183 -2.95 -12.22 10.45
CA ASN A 183 -1.86 -12.98 9.83
C ASN A 183 -0.48 -12.49 10.32
N LEU A 184 -0.32 -11.17 10.46
CA LEU A 184 0.95 -10.56 10.87
C LEU A 184 1.18 -10.60 12.39
N PHE A 185 0.11 -10.60 13.20
CA PHE A 185 0.16 -10.63 14.66
C PHE A 185 -0.49 -11.90 15.20
N CYS A 186 -0.10 -13.04 14.65
CA CYS A 186 -0.68 -14.35 14.92
C CYS A 186 -0.19 -15.02 16.22
N ALA A 187 0.92 -14.54 16.81
CA ALA A 187 1.47 -15.11 18.03
C ALA A 187 0.89 -14.42 19.27
N GLY A 188 -0.08 -15.04 19.88
CA GLY A 188 -0.68 -14.53 21.11
C GLY A 188 -2.00 -15.21 21.42
N THR A 189 -2.40 -15.17 22.68
CA THR A 189 -3.69 -15.69 23.14
C THR A 189 -4.80 -14.63 23.15
N THR A 190 -4.42 -13.36 22.99
CA THR A 190 -5.36 -12.23 22.97
C THR A 190 -5.37 -11.60 21.59
N LEU A 191 -6.54 -11.57 20.97
CA LEU A 191 -6.73 -10.86 19.70
C LEU A 191 -6.44 -9.36 19.89
N LEU A 192 -5.73 -8.78 18.95
CA LEU A 192 -5.58 -7.33 18.89
C LEU A 192 -6.93 -6.71 18.48
N PRO A 193 -7.49 -5.81 19.28
CA PRO A 193 -8.74 -5.13 18.97
C PRO A 193 -8.64 -4.25 17.71
#